data_aa7b5f3a1896a942e72ab54820629836
#
_entry.id   aa7b5f3a1896a942e72ab54820629836
#
_cell.length_a   1.000
_cell.length_b   1.000
_cell.length_c   1.000
_cell.angle_alpha   90.00
_cell.angle_beta   90.00
_cell.angle_gamma   90.00
#
_symmetry.space_group_name_H-M   'P 1'
#
loop_
_entity.id
_entity.type
_entity.pdbx_description
1 polymer ?
#
loop_
_entity_poly.entity_id
_entity_poly.type
_entity_poly.pdbx_seq_one_letter_code
_entity_poly.pdbx_strand_id
1 'polypeptide(L)'
;ITIKGISLGTAGVFVIALIYGAFSGTHFNSKFVIEEINYASQALKIIENLGLVFFVTSVGFIAGPNFFKNMKHNFKSYVLLGVVIILSGGITAVLCLLVGRAIEAGQPGYDPNQLTAMISGLLAGSLTSTPAFSATKEAVAAQYQDAVTVGYGIAYLFGVIGVVLFVQLMPRVVH
;
A
#
# COMPACT_ATOMS: atom_id res chain seq x y z
N ILE A 1 -8.35 -18.14 0.66
CA ILE A 1 -7.60 -19.26 1.30
C ILE A 1 -7.76 -19.08 2.80
N THR A 2 -8.39 -20.06 3.45
CA THR A 2 -8.56 -20.05 4.90
C THR A 2 -7.69 -21.15 5.48
N ILE A 3 -6.70 -20.79 6.29
CA ILE A 3 -5.81 -21.76 6.96
C ILE A 3 -6.08 -21.66 8.46
N LYS A 4 -6.53 -22.76 9.08
CA LYS A 4 -6.86 -22.84 10.53
C LYS A 4 -7.78 -21.72 11.03
N GLY A 5 -8.79 -21.32 10.24
CA GLY A 5 -9.73 -20.26 10.61
C GLY A 5 -9.23 -18.82 10.34
N ILE A 6 -8.04 -18.64 9.80
CA ILE A 6 -7.48 -17.34 9.38
C ILE A 6 -7.75 -17.15 7.89
N SER A 7 -8.54 -16.15 7.53
CA SER A 7 -8.76 -15.77 6.13
C SER A 7 -7.79 -14.67 5.75
N LEU A 8 -6.93 -14.95 4.77
CA LEU A 8 -6.00 -13.96 4.22
C LEU A 8 -6.70 -12.92 3.32
N GLY A 9 -7.95 -13.16 2.92
CA GLY A 9 -8.75 -12.20 2.14
C GLY A 9 -7.97 -11.57 0.98
N THR A 10 -8.06 -10.26 0.85
CA THR A 10 -7.36 -9.46 -0.18
C THR A 10 -5.83 -9.49 -0.04
N ALA A 11 -5.31 -9.67 1.18
CA ALA A 11 -3.87 -9.82 1.40
C ALA A 11 -3.29 -11.05 0.69
N GLY A 12 -4.05 -12.16 0.65
CA GLY A 12 -3.65 -13.36 -0.09
C GLY A 12 -3.51 -13.11 -1.58
N VAL A 13 -4.40 -12.31 -2.16
CA VAL A 13 -4.32 -11.92 -3.58
C VAL A 13 -3.04 -11.10 -3.84
N PHE A 14 -2.73 -10.15 -2.96
CA PHE A 14 -1.51 -9.33 -3.08
C PHE A 14 -0.23 -10.18 -2.99
N VAL A 15 -0.14 -11.10 -2.02
CA VAL A 15 1.02 -12.00 -1.89
C VAL A 15 1.20 -12.87 -3.14
N ILE A 16 0.11 -13.45 -3.67
CA ILE A 16 0.16 -14.25 -4.89
C ILE A 16 0.60 -13.39 -6.08
N ALA A 17 0.10 -12.16 -6.19
CA ALA A 17 0.50 -11.24 -7.26
C ALA A 17 2.00 -10.88 -7.18
N LEU A 18 2.55 -10.67 -5.96
CA LEU A 18 3.99 -10.44 -5.77
C LEU A 18 4.82 -11.65 -6.19
N ILE A 19 4.42 -12.86 -5.78
CA ILE A 19 5.11 -14.11 -6.14
C ILE A 19 5.04 -14.29 -7.67
N TYR A 20 3.86 -14.12 -8.26
CA TYR A 20 3.70 -14.22 -9.71
C TYR A 20 4.56 -13.20 -10.46
N GLY A 21 4.57 -11.93 -10.01
CA GLY A 21 5.39 -10.87 -10.61
C GLY A 21 6.89 -11.17 -10.53
N ALA A 22 7.36 -11.72 -9.41
CA ALA A 22 8.76 -12.09 -9.23
C ALA A 22 9.21 -13.23 -10.19
N PHE A 23 8.34 -14.22 -10.44
CA PHE A 23 8.70 -15.39 -11.27
C PHE A 23 8.28 -15.25 -12.75
N SER A 24 7.25 -14.45 -13.06
CA SER A 24 6.64 -14.41 -14.39
C SER A 24 6.82 -13.06 -15.10
N GLY A 25 7.49 -12.09 -14.49
CA GLY A 25 7.63 -10.74 -15.04
C GLY A 25 8.23 -10.72 -16.44
N THR A 26 9.24 -11.56 -16.71
CA THR A 26 9.87 -11.71 -18.05
C THR A 26 8.91 -12.34 -19.07
N HIS A 27 8.16 -13.36 -18.69
CA HIS A 27 7.18 -14.01 -19.57
C HIS A 27 5.99 -13.11 -19.89
N PHE A 28 5.53 -12.33 -18.92
CA PHE A 28 4.45 -11.37 -19.14
C PHE A 28 4.87 -10.27 -20.10
N ASN A 29 6.04 -9.69 -19.90
CA ASN A 29 6.58 -8.64 -20.74
C ASN A 29 6.71 -9.07 -22.22
N SER A 30 7.10 -10.32 -22.50
CA SER A 30 7.25 -10.84 -23.86
C SER A 30 5.93 -10.98 -24.63
N LYS A 31 4.78 -11.03 -23.95
CA LYS A 31 3.46 -11.14 -24.57
C LYS A 31 2.91 -9.81 -25.11
N PHE A 32 3.47 -8.69 -24.68
CA PHE A 32 3.02 -7.35 -25.05
C PHE A 32 4.00 -6.63 -25.98
N VAL A 33 4.76 -7.37 -26.76
CA VAL A 33 5.66 -6.81 -27.79
C VAL A 33 4.93 -6.81 -29.13
N ILE A 34 4.77 -5.62 -29.71
CA ILE A 34 4.18 -5.38 -31.03
C ILE A 34 5.17 -4.52 -31.81
N GLU A 35 5.57 -4.98 -33.00
CA GLU A 35 6.54 -4.28 -33.86
C GLU A 35 7.82 -3.88 -33.11
N GLU A 36 8.37 -4.79 -32.30
CA GLU A 36 9.56 -4.61 -31.46
C GLU A 36 9.40 -3.61 -30.28
N ILE A 37 8.20 -3.02 -30.10
CA ILE A 37 7.90 -2.13 -29.00
C ILE A 37 7.20 -2.90 -27.87
N ASN A 38 7.69 -2.73 -26.65
CA ASN A 38 7.12 -3.37 -25.48
C ASN A 38 6.06 -2.46 -24.81
N TYR A 39 4.81 -2.85 -24.88
CA TYR A 39 3.68 -2.13 -24.28
C TYR A 39 3.26 -2.66 -22.90
N ALA A 40 4.03 -3.57 -22.30
CA ALA A 40 3.66 -4.21 -21.04
C ALA A 40 3.43 -3.21 -19.90
N SER A 41 4.27 -2.18 -19.79
CA SER A 41 4.13 -1.14 -18.75
C SER A 41 2.86 -0.31 -18.92
N GLN A 42 2.50 0.05 -20.14
CA GLN A 42 1.28 0.79 -20.45
C GLN A 42 0.03 -0.06 -20.19
N ALA A 43 0.06 -1.34 -20.60
CA ALA A 43 -1.03 -2.28 -20.36
C ALA A 43 -1.25 -2.49 -18.86
N LEU A 44 -0.18 -2.69 -18.09
CA LEU A 44 -0.25 -2.83 -16.63
C LEU A 44 -0.80 -1.57 -15.96
N LYS A 45 -0.40 -0.38 -16.42
CA LYS A 45 -0.91 0.89 -15.88
C LYS A 45 -2.42 1.07 -16.12
N ILE A 46 -2.91 0.66 -17.28
CA ILE A 46 -4.36 0.66 -17.58
C ILE A 46 -5.09 -0.27 -16.63
N ILE A 47 -4.58 -1.50 -16.43
CA ILE A 47 -5.18 -2.50 -15.54
C ILE A 47 -5.14 -2.01 -14.08
N GLU A 48 -4.04 -1.38 -13.65
CA GLU A 48 -3.88 -0.79 -12.32
C GLU A 48 -4.97 0.29 -12.07
N ASN A 49 -5.15 1.21 -13.01
CA ASN A 49 -6.15 2.27 -12.91
C ASN A 49 -7.58 1.72 -12.88
N LEU A 50 -7.90 0.74 -13.74
CA LEU A 50 -9.21 0.08 -13.72
C LEU A 50 -9.45 -0.65 -12.40
N GLY A 51 -8.45 -1.37 -11.89
CA GLY A 51 -8.51 -2.04 -10.59
C GLY A 51 -8.75 -1.05 -9.45
N LEU A 52 -8.08 0.10 -9.47
CA LEU A 52 -8.27 1.16 -8.47
C LEU A 52 -9.70 1.72 -8.52
N VAL A 53 -10.23 2.03 -9.71
CA VAL A 53 -11.60 2.54 -9.88
C VAL A 53 -12.61 1.52 -9.34
N PHE A 54 -12.49 0.24 -9.69
CA PHE A 54 -13.38 -0.81 -9.20
C PHE A 54 -13.27 -0.99 -7.69
N PHE A 55 -12.06 -0.94 -7.14
CA PHE A 55 -11.82 -1.03 -5.69
C PHE A 55 -12.52 0.11 -4.95
N VAL A 56 -12.27 1.36 -5.34
CA VAL A 56 -12.85 2.55 -4.67
C VAL A 56 -14.38 2.54 -4.80
N THR A 57 -14.90 2.19 -5.98
CA THR A 57 -16.34 2.09 -6.20
C THR A 57 -16.99 1.02 -5.32
N SER A 58 -16.37 -0.18 -5.24
CA SER A 58 -16.87 -1.28 -4.41
C SER A 58 -16.86 -0.92 -2.92
N VAL A 59 -15.79 -0.29 -2.44
CA VAL A 59 -15.70 0.21 -1.06
C VAL A 59 -16.79 1.26 -0.80
N GLY A 60 -17.00 2.18 -1.75
CA GLY A 60 -18.05 3.19 -1.66
C GLY A 60 -19.45 2.59 -1.54
N PHE A 61 -19.78 1.59 -2.35
CA PHE A 61 -21.06 0.89 -2.27
C PHE A 61 -21.25 0.10 -0.97
N ILE A 62 -20.21 -0.54 -0.47
CA ILE A 62 -20.27 -1.32 0.78
C ILE A 62 -20.37 -0.38 2.00
N ALA A 63 -19.54 0.66 2.04
CA ALA A 63 -19.43 1.55 3.19
C ALA A 63 -20.52 2.62 3.23
N GLY A 64 -20.96 3.12 2.06
CA GLY A 64 -21.85 4.28 1.92
C GLY A 64 -23.13 4.21 2.74
N PRO A 65 -23.95 3.15 2.63
CA PRO A 65 -25.21 3.05 3.36
C PRO A 65 -25.05 3.07 4.88
N ASN A 66 -23.97 2.44 5.39
CA ASN A 66 -23.69 2.35 6.82
C ASN A 66 -22.92 3.55 7.35
N PHE A 67 -22.17 4.22 6.51
CA PHE A 67 -21.34 5.38 6.87
C PHE A 67 -22.19 6.48 7.49
N PHE A 68 -23.22 6.95 6.79
CA PHE A 68 -24.09 8.02 7.26
C PHE A 68 -24.90 7.65 8.50
N LYS A 69 -25.29 6.37 8.63
CA LYS A 69 -26.04 5.88 9.79
C LYS A 69 -25.16 5.83 11.05
N ASN A 70 -23.95 5.31 10.93
CA ASN A 70 -23.02 5.16 12.05
C ASN A 70 -22.30 6.45 12.41
N MET A 71 -22.12 7.35 11.43
CA MET A 71 -21.47 8.64 11.60
C MET A 71 -22.15 9.52 12.62
N LYS A 72 -23.50 9.51 12.69
CA LYS A 72 -24.25 10.33 13.67
C LYS A 72 -23.96 9.97 15.12
N HIS A 73 -23.62 8.72 15.42
CA HIS A 73 -23.49 8.26 16.80
C HIS A 73 -22.04 8.31 17.32
N ASN A 74 -21.06 8.00 16.47
CA ASN A 74 -19.67 7.82 16.88
C ASN A 74 -18.67 8.70 16.09
N PHE A 75 -19.15 9.71 15.37
CA PHE A 75 -18.34 10.54 14.48
C PHE A 75 -17.08 11.08 15.14
N LYS A 76 -17.21 11.69 16.32
CA LYS A 76 -16.09 12.32 17.01
C LYS A 76 -14.97 11.31 17.34
N SER A 77 -15.33 10.14 17.85
CA SER A 77 -14.35 9.12 18.25
C SER A 77 -13.64 8.50 17.05
N TYR A 78 -14.36 8.13 15.99
CA TYR A 78 -13.75 7.49 14.83
C TYR A 78 -12.93 8.47 13.99
N VAL A 79 -13.41 9.70 13.80
CA VAL A 79 -12.68 10.73 13.06
C VAL A 79 -11.43 11.14 13.83
N LEU A 80 -11.54 11.37 15.15
CA LEU A 80 -10.39 11.72 15.97
C LEU A 80 -9.33 10.61 15.95
N LEU A 81 -9.75 9.35 16.11
CA LEU A 81 -8.83 8.20 16.04
C LEU A 81 -8.14 8.11 14.66
N GLY A 82 -8.89 8.28 13.58
CA GLY A 82 -8.33 8.29 12.22
C GLY A 82 -7.31 9.41 12.02
N VAL A 83 -7.61 10.63 12.49
CA VAL A 83 -6.69 11.76 12.42
C VAL A 83 -5.42 11.48 13.23
N VAL A 84 -5.54 10.95 14.44
CA VAL A 84 -4.39 10.61 15.30
C VAL A 84 -3.51 9.55 14.61
N ILE A 85 -4.10 8.51 14.03
CA ILE A 85 -3.34 7.46 13.32
C ILE A 85 -2.59 8.05 12.12
N ILE A 86 -3.24 8.87 11.29
CA ILE A 86 -2.61 9.47 10.12
C ILE A 86 -1.48 10.42 10.53
N LEU A 87 -1.70 11.27 11.53
CA LEU A 87 -0.68 12.21 12.01
C LEU A 87 0.50 11.48 12.64
N SER A 88 0.26 10.45 13.48
CA SER A 88 1.34 9.67 14.08
C SER A 88 2.14 8.91 13.02
N GLY A 89 1.48 8.34 12.01
CA GLY A 89 2.13 7.72 10.87
C GLY A 89 3.00 8.72 10.08
N GLY A 90 2.47 9.91 9.80
CA GLY A 90 3.21 10.97 9.12
C GLY A 90 4.44 11.43 9.91
N ILE A 91 4.29 11.67 11.21
CA ILE A 91 5.42 12.03 12.10
C ILE A 91 6.48 10.94 12.09
N THR A 92 6.07 9.67 12.22
CA THR A 92 6.99 8.52 12.18
C THR A 92 7.73 8.45 10.84
N ALA A 93 7.03 8.66 9.73
CA ALA A 93 7.65 8.66 8.40
C ALA A 93 8.71 9.77 8.26
N VAL A 94 8.42 10.99 8.77
CA VAL A 94 9.39 12.10 8.79
C VAL A 94 10.61 11.75 9.66
N LEU A 95 10.40 11.16 10.83
CA LEU A 95 11.51 10.73 11.70
C LEU A 95 12.36 9.63 11.01
N CYS A 96 11.72 8.65 10.37
CA CYS A 96 12.44 7.63 9.60
C CYS A 96 13.23 8.26 8.44
N LEU A 97 12.68 9.28 7.77
CA LEU A 97 13.37 10.00 6.71
C LEU A 97 14.60 10.74 7.24
N LEU A 98 14.49 11.42 8.38
CA LEU A 98 15.61 12.15 8.99
C LEU A 98 16.72 11.18 9.42
N VAL A 99 16.35 10.07 10.05
CA VAL A 99 17.30 9.02 10.46
C VAL A 99 17.95 8.36 9.25
N GLY A 100 17.15 8.00 8.22
CA GLY A 100 17.65 7.41 6.99
C GLY A 100 18.64 8.34 6.28
N ARG A 101 18.32 9.62 6.17
CA ARG A 101 19.24 10.62 5.63
C ARG A 101 20.54 10.73 6.42
N ALA A 102 20.47 10.68 7.75
CA ALA A 102 21.66 10.74 8.59
C ALA A 102 22.57 9.51 8.45
N ILE A 103 21.98 8.33 8.26
CA ILE A 103 22.72 7.07 8.10
C ILE A 103 23.31 6.94 6.68
N GLU A 104 22.55 7.31 5.67
CA GLU A 104 22.94 7.11 4.26
C GLU A 104 23.70 8.30 3.67
N ALA A 105 23.74 9.45 4.35
CA ALA A 105 24.51 10.62 3.94
C ALA A 105 26.00 10.27 3.85
N GLY A 106 26.53 10.26 2.64
CA GLY A 106 27.94 9.93 2.36
C GLY A 106 28.15 8.51 1.82
N GLN A 107 27.11 7.69 1.67
CA GLN A 107 27.26 6.42 0.96
C GLN A 107 27.25 6.63 -0.56
N PRO A 108 28.06 5.88 -1.31
CA PRO A 108 28.05 5.95 -2.77
C PRO A 108 26.69 5.47 -3.32
N GLY A 109 26.08 6.29 -4.16
CA GLY A 109 24.76 5.98 -4.74
C GLY A 109 23.55 6.48 -3.94
N TYR A 110 23.76 7.22 -2.85
CA TYR A 110 22.68 7.83 -2.08
C TYR A 110 21.90 8.87 -2.89
N ASP A 111 20.60 8.68 -3.03
CA ASP A 111 19.67 9.66 -3.62
C ASP A 111 18.58 10.00 -2.60
N PRO A 112 18.57 11.24 -2.07
CA PRO A 112 17.56 11.71 -1.11
C PRO A 112 16.12 11.60 -1.62
N ASN A 113 15.90 11.72 -2.93
CA ASN A 113 14.58 11.62 -3.53
C ASN A 113 14.09 10.18 -3.59
N GLN A 114 14.99 9.25 -3.90
CA GLN A 114 14.69 7.81 -3.87
C GLN A 114 14.32 7.34 -2.46
N LEU A 115 15.07 7.75 -1.44
CA LEU A 115 14.75 7.46 -0.05
C LEU A 115 13.39 8.06 0.35
N THR A 116 13.13 9.30 -0.04
CA THR A 116 11.85 9.97 0.25
C THR A 116 10.68 9.23 -0.41
N ALA A 117 10.83 8.81 -1.65
CA ALA A 117 9.83 8.04 -2.39
C ALA A 117 9.55 6.69 -1.70
N MET A 118 10.61 5.97 -1.30
CA MET A 118 10.49 4.69 -0.61
C MET A 118 9.77 4.84 0.74
N ILE A 119 10.12 5.83 1.56
CA ILE A 119 9.49 6.07 2.87
C ILE A 119 8.03 6.51 2.70
N SER A 120 7.71 7.28 1.67
CA SER A 120 6.31 7.64 1.35
C SER A 120 5.49 6.41 0.97
N GLY A 121 6.08 5.48 0.22
CA GLY A 121 5.50 4.16 -0.06
C GLY A 121 5.31 3.32 1.21
N LEU A 122 6.32 3.28 2.10
CA LEU A 122 6.23 2.61 3.40
C LEU A 122 5.08 3.15 4.24
N LEU A 123 4.88 4.47 4.28
CA LEU A 123 3.76 5.09 4.98
C LEU A 123 2.41 4.65 4.40
N ALA A 124 2.23 4.73 3.09
CA ALA A 124 1.01 4.30 2.42
C ALA A 124 0.73 2.80 2.66
N GLY A 125 1.77 1.96 2.64
CA GLY A 125 1.69 0.53 2.89
C GLY A 125 1.34 0.20 4.34
N SER A 126 1.96 0.85 5.32
CA SER A 126 1.68 0.65 6.75
C SER A 126 0.25 1.03 7.13
N LEU A 127 -0.29 2.05 6.48
CA LEU A 127 -1.70 2.47 6.60
C LEU A 127 -2.65 1.59 5.76
N THR A 128 -2.13 0.59 5.05
CA THR A 128 -2.90 -0.29 4.14
C THR A 128 -3.75 0.48 3.13
N SER A 129 -3.28 1.65 2.70
CA SER A 129 -4.03 2.57 1.86
C SER A 129 -3.59 2.51 0.40
N THR A 130 -4.32 1.75 -0.42
CA THR A 130 -4.11 1.71 -1.88
C THR A 130 -4.31 3.07 -2.55
N PRO A 131 -5.30 3.89 -2.19
CA PRO A 131 -5.42 5.24 -2.74
C PRO A 131 -4.22 6.14 -2.42
N ALA A 132 -3.67 6.05 -1.20
CA ALA A 132 -2.48 6.79 -0.83
C ALA A 132 -1.25 6.33 -1.63
N PHE A 133 -1.13 5.03 -1.90
CA PHE A 133 -0.08 4.48 -2.76
C PHE A 133 -0.14 5.06 -4.18
N SER A 134 -1.32 5.04 -4.82
CA SER A 134 -1.49 5.60 -6.16
C SER A 134 -1.18 7.10 -6.20
N ALA A 135 -1.70 7.87 -5.23
CA ALA A 135 -1.41 9.30 -5.13
C ALA A 135 0.10 9.58 -4.93
N THR A 136 0.78 8.76 -4.13
CA THR A 136 2.24 8.88 -3.93
C THR A 136 3.00 8.58 -5.23
N LYS A 137 2.62 7.54 -5.98
CA LYS A 137 3.23 7.23 -7.28
C LYS A 137 3.08 8.37 -8.28
N GLU A 138 1.93 9.03 -8.30
CA GLU A 138 1.69 10.16 -9.20
C GLU A 138 2.44 11.43 -8.78
N ALA A 139 2.69 11.60 -7.48
CA ALA A 139 3.38 12.76 -6.94
C ALA A 139 4.90 12.75 -7.13
N VAL A 140 5.51 11.58 -7.38
CA VAL A 140 6.94 11.45 -7.59
C VAL A 140 7.30 11.37 -9.07
N ALA A 141 8.54 11.75 -9.41
CA ALA A 141 9.03 11.59 -10.78
C ALA A 141 9.06 10.10 -11.20
N ALA A 142 8.86 9.81 -12.47
CA ALA A 142 8.71 8.44 -12.99
C ALA A 142 9.83 7.49 -12.55
N GLN A 143 11.06 7.99 -12.48
CA GLN A 143 12.25 7.23 -12.05
C GLN A 143 12.21 6.75 -10.59
N TYR A 144 11.36 7.35 -9.73
CA TYR A 144 11.24 7.00 -8.31
C TYR A 144 9.99 6.17 -8.00
N GLN A 145 9.12 5.91 -8.98
CA GLN A 145 7.87 5.15 -8.78
C GLN A 145 8.12 3.72 -8.30
N ASP A 146 9.22 3.12 -8.73
CA ASP A 146 9.62 1.78 -8.27
C ASP A 146 9.99 1.78 -6.79
N ALA A 147 10.67 2.82 -6.31
CA ALA A 147 11.00 2.96 -4.88
C ALA A 147 9.73 3.08 -4.02
N VAL A 148 8.71 3.84 -4.48
CA VAL A 148 7.39 3.89 -3.82
C VAL A 148 6.77 2.50 -3.78
N THR A 149 6.83 1.76 -4.87
CA THR A 149 6.22 0.42 -4.98
C THR A 149 6.90 -0.58 -4.04
N VAL A 150 8.23 -0.56 -3.96
CA VAL A 150 9.00 -1.40 -3.04
C VAL A 150 8.66 -1.08 -1.58
N GLY A 151 8.68 0.20 -1.21
CA GLY A 151 8.32 0.65 0.14
C GLY A 151 6.90 0.24 0.52
N TYR A 152 5.93 0.47 -0.36
CA TYR A 152 4.55 0.05 -0.17
C TYR A 152 4.43 -1.47 0.02
N GLY A 153 5.04 -2.26 -0.86
CA GLY A 153 4.95 -3.72 -0.81
C GLY A 153 5.43 -4.31 0.50
N ILE A 154 6.59 -3.85 0.99
CA ILE A 154 7.15 -4.28 2.27
C ILE A 154 6.20 -3.93 3.43
N ALA A 155 5.81 -2.66 3.55
CA ALA A 155 5.01 -2.20 4.69
C ALA A 155 3.57 -2.72 4.65
N TYR A 156 2.98 -2.88 3.48
CA TYR A 156 1.64 -3.43 3.31
C TYR A 156 1.51 -4.85 3.85
N LEU A 157 2.48 -5.71 3.57
CA LEU A 157 2.50 -7.07 4.10
C LEU A 157 2.48 -7.08 5.63
N PHE A 158 3.36 -6.30 6.26
CA PHE A 158 3.40 -6.20 7.72
C PHE A 158 2.15 -5.53 8.29
N GLY A 159 1.63 -4.49 7.62
CA GLY A 159 0.41 -3.81 8.03
C GLY A 159 -0.80 -4.74 8.05
N VAL A 160 -1.02 -5.51 6.99
CA VAL A 160 -2.15 -6.44 6.89
C VAL A 160 -2.01 -7.58 7.89
N ILE A 161 -0.83 -8.20 8.00
CA ILE A 161 -0.58 -9.28 8.96
C ILE A 161 -0.80 -8.75 10.39
N GLY A 162 -0.27 -7.56 10.70
CA GLY A 162 -0.42 -6.92 12.01
C GLY A 162 -1.88 -6.65 12.37
N VAL A 163 -2.67 -6.09 11.45
CA VAL A 163 -4.10 -5.84 11.67
C VAL A 163 -4.87 -7.14 11.86
N VAL A 164 -4.63 -8.14 11.03
CA VAL A 164 -5.31 -9.45 11.15
C VAL A 164 -4.99 -10.11 12.49
N LEU A 165 -3.72 -10.13 12.89
CA LEU A 165 -3.31 -10.67 14.19
C LEU A 165 -3.90 -9.88 15.35
N PHE A 166 -3.88 -8.55 15.29
CA PHE A 166 -4.46 -7.70 16.32
C PHE A 166 -5.96 -7.98 16.53
N VAL A 167 -6.74 -7.99 15.44
CA VAL A 167 -8.18 -8.23 15.49
C VAL A 167 -8.51 -9.63 16.02
N GLN A 168 -7.66 -10.62 15.75
CA GLN A 168 -7.91 -12.00 16.19
C GLN A 168 -7.41 -12.29 17.62
N LEU A 169 -6.32 -11.64 18.03
CA LEU A 169 -5.72 -11.88 19.35
C LEU A 169 -6.34 -11.01 20.44
N MET A 170 -6.68 -9.75 20.11
CA MET A 170 -7.20 -8.79 21.10
C MET A 170 -8.45 -9.28 21.87
N PRO A 171 -9.47 -9.88 21.24
CA PRO A 171 -10.62 -10.42 21.95
C PRO A 171 -10.26 -11.57 22.91
N ARG A 172 -9.16 -12.30 22.63
CA ARG A 172 -8.71 -13.42 23.47
C ARG A 172 -7.88 -12.95 24.68
N VAL A 173 -7.31 -11.76 24.61
CA VAL A 173 -6.49 -11.18 25.69
C VAL A 173 -7.36 -10.37 26.66
N VAL A 174 -8.47 -9.79 26.16
CA VAL A 174 -9.40 -8.94 26.94
C VAL A 174 -10.49 -9.74 27.63
N HIS A 175 -10.70 -11.00 27.23
CA HIS A 175 -11.57 -11.98 27.88
C HIS A 175 -10.76 -13.00 28.64
#